data_95a12f0b278d8380cb9c16593b02bf15
#
_entry.id   95a12f0b278d8380cb9c16593b02bf15
#
_cell.length_a   1.000
_cell.length_b   1.000
_cell.length_c   1.000
_cell.angle_alpha   90.00
_cell.angle_beta   90.00
_cell.angle_gamma   90.00
#
_symmetry.space_group_name_H-M   'P 1'
#
loop_
_entity.id
_entity.type
_entity.pdbx_description
1 polymer ?
#
loop_
_entity_poly.entity_id
_entity_poly.type
_entity_poly.pdbx_seq_one_letter_code
_entity_poly.pdbx_strand_id
1 'polypeptide(L)'
;MIVYLFCVAVFALFCVLYDLKFSLIGDFVRFTWLVAVGAAFFKTVRTFRILRRVESGNIDESFGRTLVEREFLRKLSEEKDNLNQRAQKLEQEFKERYDYLIVWSHEMKTPLTALKLMADAADVVDSSRVQKQVDNAEYQLNLLLNYERLSDFNHDIEFVSIDLLELVQQILRENMTFFVDKNLTLDVAVPHKKLLTDKKWMSFILEQILVNASKYSAPHQQIMIGYDDGVLFIQDEGIGISQSDLPKIFEAGFTGENGRKHGAATGMGLYIVKRVSEFLKIDVAVDSKLGAGTVVRLDLNRILDL
;
A
#
# COMPACT_ATOMS: atom_id res chain seq x y z
N MET A 1 26.80 -44.35 -18.22
CA MET A 1 26.64 -45.45 -19.19
C MET A 1 27.45 -45.21 -20.47
N ILE A 2 27.24 -44.09 -21.18
CA ILE A 2 27.96 -43.76 -22.44
C ILE A 2 29.50 -43.83 -22.28
N VAL A 3 30.05 -43.22 -21.24
CA VAL A 3 31.50 -43.20 -20.96
C VAL A 3 32.05 -44.63 -20.71
N TYR A 4 31.26 -45.45 -19.98
CA TYR A 4 31.65 -46.85 -19.73
C TYR A 4 31.66 -47.66 -21.02
N LEU A 5 30.64 -47.56 -21.87
CA LEU A 5 30.60 -48.21 -23.18
C LEU A 5 31.76 -47.76 -24.09
N PHE A 6 32.09 -46.48 -24.05
CA PHE A 6 33.25 -45.93 -24.76
C PHE A 6 34.55 -46.52 -24.25
N CYS A 7 34.76 -46.64 -22.94
CA CYS A 7 35.94 -47.28 -22.36
C CYS A 7 36.07 -48.77 -22.78
N VAL A 8 34.94 -49.50 -22.78
CA VAL A 8 34.91 -50.91 -23.25
C VAL A 8 35.26 -50.99 -24.74
N ALA A 9 34.71 -50.08 -25.56
CA ALA A 9 35.02 -50.03 -27.01
C ALA A 9 36.49 -49.69 -27.27
N VAL A 10 37.05 -48.72 -26.55
CA VAL A 10 38.48 -48.38 -26.65
C VAL A 10 39.37 -49.55 -26.22
N PHE A 11 39.03 -50.28 -25.13
CA PHE A 11 39.76 -51.41 -24.66
C PHE A 11 39.69 -52.60 -25.67
N ALA A 12 38.54 -52.84 -26.29
CA ALA A 12 38.35 -53.80 -27.33
C ALA A 12 39.23 -53.52 -28.58
N LEU A 13 39.24 -52.22 -28.99
CA LEU A 13 40.11 -51.79 -30.09
C LEU A 13 41.60 -52.00 -29.77
N PHE A 14 41.98 -51.70 -28.50
CA PHE A 14 43.35 -51.95 -28.04
C PHE A 14 43.73 -53.46 -28.10
N CYS A 15 42.80 -54.34 -27.68
CA CYS A 15 43.02 -55.79 -27.78
C CYS A 15 43.23 -56.27 -29.22
N VAL A 16 42.49 -55.69 -30.18
CA VAL A 16 42.64 -55.98 -31.61
C VAL A 16 43.97 -55.49 -32.15
N LEU A 17 44.38 -54.26 -31.80
CA LEU A 17 45.64 -53.68 -32.29
C LEU A 17 46.92 -54.39 -31.81
N TYR A 18 46.85 -54.97 -30.59
CA TYR A 18 48.02 -55.65 -29.96
C TYR A 18 47.91 -57.19 -29.95
N ASP A 19 46.98 -57.76 -30.75
CA ASP A 19 46.72 -59.19 -30.88
C ASP A 19 46.56 -59.95 -29.54
N LEU A 20 45.81 -59.27 -28.58
CA LEU A 20 45.57 -59.84 -27.28
C LEU A 20 44.35 -60.78 -27.30
N LYS A 21 44.31 -61.72 -26.35
CA LYS A 21 43.24 -62.74 -26.29
C LYS A 21 41.87 -62.01 -25.99
N PHE A 22 40.84 -62.28 -26.79
CA PHE A 22 39.52 -61.80 -26.65
C PHE A 22 38.86 -62.05 -25.26
N SER A 23 39.33 -63.12 -24.54
CA SER A 23 38.89 -63.38 -23.17
C SER A 23 39.14 -62.22 -22.21
N LEU A 24 40.16 -61.39 -22.46
CA LEU A 24 40.48 -60.21 -21.64
C LEU A 24 39.39 -59.14 -21.67
N ILE A 25 38.65 -59.04 -22.78
CA ILE A 25 37.51 -58.13 -22.88
C ILE A 25 36.42 -58.60 -21.90
N GLY A 26 36.13 -59.87 -21.84
CA GLY A 26 35.19 -60.47 -20.92
C GLY A 26 35.55 -60.24 -19.46
N ASP A 27 36.84 -60.43 -19.14
CA ASP A 27 37.31 -60.16 -17.78
C ASP A 27 37.29 -58.68 -17.40
N PHE A 28 37.66 -57.77 -18.32
CA PHE A 28 37.57 -56.35 -18.13
C PHE A 28 36.11 -55.92 -17.84
N VAL A 29 35.17 -56.43 -18.63
CA VAL A 29 33.72 -56.13 -18.39
C VAL A 29 33.26 -56.70 -17.05
N ARG A 30 33.64 -57.94 -16.70
CA ARG A 30 33.28 -58.58 -15.43
C ARG A 30 33.77 -57.81 -14.21
N PHE A 31 34.98 -57.24 -14.23
CA PHE A 31 35.53 -56.48 -13.11
C PHE A 31 35.04 -55.04 -13.04
N THR A 32 34.73 -54.43 -14.19
CA THR A 32 34.37 -52.98 -14.22
C THR A 32 32.89 -52.72 -14.19
N TRP A 33 32.02 -53.69 -14.60
CA TRP A 33 30.56 -53.43 -14.65
C TRP A 33 29.96 -53.14 -13.27
N LEU A 34 30.42 -53.80 -12.20
CA LEU A 34 29.95 -53.56 -10.83
C LEU A 34 30.24 -52.13 -10.39
N VAL A 35 31.42 -51.61 -10.74
CA VAL A 35 31.79 -50.22 -10.46
C VAL A 35 30.90 -49.24 -11.24
N ALA A 36 30.63 -49.56 -12.52
CA ALA A 36 29.76 -48.73 -13.37
C ALA A 36 28.31 -48.71 -12.86
N VAL A 37 27.76 -49.86 -12.45
CA VAL A 37 26.42 -49.97 -11.85
C VAL A 37 26.36 -49.25 -10.51
N GLY A 38 27.35 -49.42 -9.64
CA GLY A 38 27.46 -48.72 -8.37
C GLY A 38 27.50 -47.21 -8.54
N ALA A 39 28.27 -46.71 -9.50
CA ALA A 39 28.33 -45.27 -9.81
C ALA A 39 26.99 -44.74 -10.35
N ALA A 40 26.32 -45.50 -11.24
CA ALA A 40 25.01 -45.16 -11.75
C ALA A 40 23.95 -45.11 -10.63
N PHE A 41 23.95 -46.15 -9.78
CA PHE A 41 23.07 -46.21 -8.60
C PHE A 41 23.29 -45.02 -7.66
N PHE A 42 24.54 -44.73 -7.32
CA PHE A 42 24.90 -43.61 -6.47
C PHE A 42 24.41 -42.27 -7.07
N LYS A 43 24.62 -42.09 -8.39
CA LYS A 43 24.13 -40.89 -9.10
C LYS A 43 22.61 -40.79 -9.03
N THR A 44 21.88 -41.89 -9.23
CA THR A 44 20.40 -41.89 -9.20
C THR A 44 19.87 -41.59 -7.80
N VAL A 45 20.43 -42.25 -6.77
CA VAL A 45 20.04 -41.98 -5.36
C VAL A 45 20.31 -40.55 -4.98
N ARG A 46 21.41 -39.97 -5.41
CA ARG A 46 21.76 -38.59 -5.17
C ARG A 46 20.76 -37.63 -5.84
N THR A 47 20.48 -37.84 -7.12
CA THR A 47 19.50 -37.01 -7.86
C THR A 47 18.12 -37.07 -7.19
N PHE A 48 17.70 -38.28 -6.78
CA PHE A 48 16.44 -38.47 -6.07
C PHE A 48 16.41 -37.72 -4.71
N ARG A 49 17.53 -37.73 -3.97
CA ARG A 49 17.63 -36.95 -2.71
C ARG A 49 17.54 -35.45 -2.93
N ILE A 50 18.16 -34.93 -4.00
CA ILE A 50 18.10 -33.52 -4.35
C ILE A 50 16.64 -33.15 -4.72
N LEU A 51 16.00 -33.94 -5.59
CA LEU A 51 14.60 -33.69 -5.98
C LEU A 51 13.66 -33.68 -4.76
N ARG A 52 13.78 -34.68 -3.89
CA ARG A 52 12.96 -34.79 -2.68
C ARG A 52 13.13 -33.59 -1.71
N ARG A 53 14.32 -33.00 -1.65
CA ARG A 53 14.59 -31.80 -0.85
C ARG A 53 14.04 -30.55 -1.49
N VAL A 54 14.15 -30.41 -2.81
CA VAL A 54 13.51 -29.32 -3.56
C VAL A 54 11.99 -29.39 -3.36
N GLU A 55 11.38 -30.58 -3.45
CA GLU A 55 9.95 -30.78 -3.16
C GLU A 55 9.57 -30.41 -1.71
N SER A 56 10.44 -30.71 -0.74
CA SER A 56 10.22 -30.31 0.66
C SER A 56 10.47 -28.83 0.95
N GLY A 57 10.87 -28.07 -0.08
CA GLY A 57 11.13 -26.64 0.03
C GLY A 57 12.44 -26.25 0.70
N ASN A 58 13.31 -27.23 1.02
CA ASN A 58 14.60 -27.00 1.64
C ASN A 58 15.68 -26.89 0.57
N ILE A 59 15.81 -25.69 -0.02
CA ILE A 59 16.74 -25.37 -1.10
C ILE A 59 18.01 -24.78 -0.49
N ASP A 60 19.13 -25.51 -0.59
CA ASP A 60 20.44 -25.10 -0.08
C ASP A 60 21.49 -25.21 -1.20
N GLU A 61 22.22 -24.14 -1.46
CA GLU A 61 23.28 -24.05 -2.47
C GLU A 61 24.42 -25.06 -2.24
N SER A 62 24.66 -25.45 -0.98
CA SER A 62 25.74 -26.35 -0.57
C SER A 62 25.62 -27.77 -1.18
N PHE A 63 24.44 -28.14 -1.70
CA PHE A 63 24.19 -29.45 -2.31
C PHE A 63 24.60 -29.57 -3.77
N GLY A 64 24.86 -28.46 -4.47
CA GLY A 64 25.36 -28.47 -5.84
C GLY A 64 26.84 -28.85 -5.91
N ARG A 65 27.21 -29.92 -6.64
CA ARG A 65 28.61 -30.27 -6.89
C ARG A 65 29.19 -29.55 -8.10
N THR A 66 28.39 -29.30 -9.10
CA THR A 66 28.79 -28.54 -10.29
C THR A 66 28.44 -27.09 -10.16
N LEU A 67 29.16 -26.22 -10.82
CA LEU A 67 28.83 -24.77 -10.86
C LEU A 67 27.40 -24.52 -11.36
N VAL A 68 26.96 -25.31 -12.35
CA VAL A 68 25.61 -25.24 -12.92
C VAL A 68 24.53 -25.64 -11.90
N GLU A 69 24.75 -26.73 -11.15
CA GLU A 69 23.81 -27.17 -10.09
C GLU A 69 23.69 -26.13 -8.99
N ARG A 70 24.79 -25.52 -8.56
CA ARG A 70 24.79 -24.46 -7.52
C ARG A 70 24.06 -23.24 -8.00
N GLU A 71 24.36 -22.78 -9.20
CA GLU A 71 23.71 -21.59 -9.77
C GLU A 71 22.20 -21.81 -9.98
N PHE A 72 21.80 -23.00 -10.38
CA PHE A 72 20.39 -23.36 -10.50
C PHE A 72 19.68 -23.35 -9.14
N LEU A 73 20.28 -23.95 -8.10
CA LEU A 73 19.72 -23.96 -6.75
C LEU A 73 19.66 -22.54 -6.16
N ARG A 74 20.69 -21.73 -6.40
CA ARG A 74 20.68 -20.32 -5.99
C ARG A 74 19.52 -19.55 -6.61
N LYS A 75 19.32 -19.66 -7.92
CA LYS A 75 18.18 -19.00 -8.60
C LYS A 75 16.82 -19.48 -8.09
N LEU A 76 16.68 -20.79 -7.82
CA LEU A 76 15.47 -21.34 -7.23
C LEU A 76 15.21 -20.77 -5.81
N SER A 77 16.26 -20.63 -4.99
CA SER A 77 16.16 -20.04 -3.66
C SER A 77 15.74 -18.57 -3.74
N GLU A 78 16.41 -17.79 -4.60
CA GLU A 78 16.07 -16.37 -4.83
C GLU A 78 14.62 -16.20 -5.30
N GLU A 79 14.16 -17.03 -6.24
CA GLU A 79 12.77 -16.95 -6.73
C GLU A 79 11.76 -17.34 -5.66
N LYS A 80 12.06 -18.38 -4.86
CA LYS A 80 11.24 -18.75 -3.71
C LYS A 80 11.12 -17.61 -2.69
N ASP A 81 12.25 -16.96 -2.36
CA ASP A 81 12.26 -15.85 -1.42
C ASP A 81 11.49 -14.64 -1.95
N ASN A 82 11.63 -14.35 -3.24
CA ASN A 82 10.84 -13.33 -3.93
C ASN A 82 9.33 -13.64 -3.87
N LEU A 83 8.94 -14.88 -4.13
CA LEU A 83 7.54 -15.32 -4.05
C LEU A 83 7.01 -15.21 -2.62
N ASN A 84 7.79 -15.63 -1.61
CA ASN A 84 7.42 -15.50 -0.21
C ASN A 84 7.25 -14.04 0.20
N GLN A 85 8.16 -13.15 -0.21
CA GLN A 85 8.06 -11.71 0.07
C GLN A 85 6.80 -11.10 -0.58
N ARG A 86 6.52 -11.47 -1.84
CA ARG A 86 5.30 -11.02 -2.52
C ARG A 86 4.03 -11.53 -1.83
N ALA A 87 4.02 -12.81 -1.41
CA ALA A 87 2.90 -13.38 -0.68
C ALA A 87 2.67 -12.67 0.66
N GLN A 88 3.73 -12.44 1.44
CA GLN A 88 3.64 -11.69 2.70
C GLN A 88 3.14 -10.27 2.51
N LYS A 89 3.63 -9.57 1.46
CA LYS A 89 3.17 -8.23 1.14
C LYS A 89 1.67 -8.20 0.80
N LEU A 90 1.21 -9.13 -0.04
CA LEU A 90 -0.21 -9.26 -0.40
C LEU A 90 -1.08 -9.58 0.82
N GLU A 91 -0.62 -10.46 1.70
CA GLU A 91 -1.33 -10.79 2.94
C GLU A 91 -1.45 -9.58 3.87
N GLN A 92 -0.38 -8.79 3.98
CA GLN A 92 -0.39 -7.57 4.76
C GLN A 92 -1.32 -6.52 4.16
N GLU A 93 -1.26 -6.27 2.84
CA GLU A 93 -2.16 -5.35 2.14
C GLU A 93 -3.62 -5.78 2.30
N PHE A 94 -3.91 -7.08 2.19
CA PHE A 94 -5.26 -7.62 2.42
C PHE A 94 -5.73 -7.39 3.85
N LYS A 95 -4.87 -7.63 4.84
CA LYS A 95 -5.17 -7.40 6.25
C LYS A 95 -5.46 -5.92 6.54
N GLU A 96 -4.62 -5.02 6.06
CA GLU A 96 -4.81 -3.57 6.21
C GLU A 96 -6.15 -3.12 5.61
N ARG A 97 -6.48 -3.63 4.41
CA ARG A 97 -7.75 -3.37 3.74
C ARG A 97 -8.95 -3.91 4.53
N TYR A 98 -8.83 -5.10 5.08
CA TYR A 98 -9.88 -5.71 5.89
C TYR A 98 -10.10 -4.95 7.20
N ASP A 99 -9.03 -4.60 7.90
CA ASP A 99 -9.09 -3.80 9.12
C ASP A 99 -9.75 -2.44 8.87
N TYR A 100 -9.43 -1.80 7.75
CA TYR A 100 -10.10 -0.57 7.33
C TYR A 100 -11.61 -0.74 7.10
N LEU A 101 -12.02 -1.79 6.39
CA LEU A 101 -13.44 -2.07 6.16
C LEU A 101 -14.22 -2.27 7.47
N ILE A 102 -13.60 -2.90 8.48
CA ILE A 102 -14.21 -3.05 9.81
C ILE A 102 -14.42 -1.68 10.45
N VAL A 103 -13.39 -0.84 10.48
CA VAL A 103 -13.49 0.52 11.06
C VAL A 103 -14.53 1.34 10.31
N TRP A 104 -14.49 1.34 8.99
CA TRP A 104 -15.48 2.03 8.16
C TRP A 104 -16.91 1.56 8.43
N SER A 105 -17.13 0.25 8.58
CA SER A 105 -18.45 -0.30 8.89
C SER A 105 -18.99 0.23 10.22
N HIS A 106 -18.12 0.38 11.22
CA HIS A 106 -18.47 0.97 12.52
C HIS A 106 -18.85 2.47 12.39
N GLU A 107 -18.06 3.22 11.63
CA GLU A 107 -18.32 4.66 11.42
C GLU A 107 -19.62 4.90 10.63
N MET A 108 -19.92 4.05 9.65
CA MET A 108 -21.19 4.08 8.91
C MET A 108 -22.40 3.74 9.77
N LYS A 109 -22.24 2.85 10.73
CA LYS A 109 -23.34 2.44 11.62
C LYS A 109 -23.84 3.61 12.48
N THR A 110 -22.98 4.56 12.83
CA THR A 110 -23.32 5.71 13.68
C THR A 110 -24.38 6.63 13.05
N PRO A 111 -24.17 7.21 11.86
CA PRO A 111 -25.16 8.06 11.22
C PRO A 111 -26.45 7.28 10.87
N LEU A 112 -26.33 6.02 10.43
CA LEU A 112 -27.49 5.18 10.11
C LEU A 112 -28.34 4.87 11.36
N THR A 113 -27.69 4.64 12.51
CA THR A 113 -28.41 4.44 13.79
C THR A 113 -29.09 5.73 14.24
N ALA A 114 -28.43 6.87 14.08
CA ALA A 114 -29.03 8.16 14.39
C ALA A 114 -30.28 8.45 13.52
N LEU A 115 -30.19 8.20 12.21
CA LEU A 115 -31.32 8.31 11.28
C LEU A 115 -32.46 7.38 11.67
N LYS A 116 -32.17 6.15 12.05
CA LYS A 116 -33.17 5.19 12.50
C LYS A 116 -33.88 5.67 13.77
N LEU A 117 -33.12 6.13 14.76
CA LEU A 117 -33.71 6.67 16.01
C LEU A 117 -34.58 7.91 15.74
N MET A 118 -34.18 8.78 14.79
CA MET A 118 -34.99 9.92 14.37
C MET A 118 -36.29 9.48 13.68
N ALA A 119 -36.25 8.43 12.86
CA ALA A 119 -37.43 7.88 12.20
C ALA A 119 -38.39 7.18 13.17
N ASP A 120 -37.85 6.54 14.23
CA ASP A 120 -38.64 5.86 15.26
C ASP A 120 -39.25 6.85 16.29
N ALA A 121 -38.68 8.05 16.42
CA ALA A 121 -39.24 9.10 17.27
C ALA A 121 -40.47 9.73 16.56
N ALA A 122 -41.67 9.40 16.98
CA ALA A 122 -42.95 9.70 16.34
C ALA A 122 -43.32 11.20 16.19
N ASP A 123 -42.47 12.13 16.58
CA ASP A 123 -42.65 13.57 16.52
C ASP A 123 -41.86 14.24 15.39
N VAL A 124 -42.15 15.50 15.12
CA VAL A 124 -41.55 16.30 14.04
C VAL A 124 -40.02 16.22 14.09
N VAL A 125 -39.43 15.53 13.11
CA VAL A 125 -37.95 15.44 12.99
C VAL A 125 -37.45 16.74 12.36
N ASP A 126 -36.44 17.36 12.96
CA ASP A 126 -35.76 18.50 12.41
C ASP A 126 -34.95 18.08 11.15
N SER A 127 -35.36 18.63 10.01
CA SER A 127 -34.74 18.30 8.71
C SER A 127 -33.22 18.58 8.69
N SER A 128 -32.74 19.57 9.46
CA SER A 128 -31.33 19.92 9.56
C SER A 128 -30.52 18.78 10.21
N ARG A 129 -31.10 18.12 11.22
CA ARG A 129 -30.48 16.97 11.88
C ARG A 129 -30.42 15.76 10.96
N VAL A 130 -31.47 15.52 10.16
CA VAL A 130 -31.48 14.45 9.16
C VAL A 130 -30.40 14.70 8.11
N GLN A 131 -30.37 15.94 7.56
CA GLN A 131 -29.38 16.32 6.55
C GLN A 131 -27.96 16.09 7.04
N LYS A 132 -27.64 16.49 8.27
CA LYS A 132 -26.33 16.26 8.88
C LYS A 132 -25.92 14.78 8.92
N GLN A 133 -26.86 13.89 9.24
CA GLN A 133 -26.53 12.45 9.27
C GLN A 133 -26.35 11.88 7.85
N VAL A 134 -27.10 12.39 6.88
CA VAL A 134 -26.94 12.04 5.47
C VAL A 134 -25.57 12.50 4.97
N ASP A 135 -25.19 13.77 5.20
CA ASP A 135 -23.90 14.35 4.81
C ASP A 135 -22.72 13.55 5.42
N ASN A 136 -22.84 13.16 6.70
CA ASN A 136 -21.84 12.31 7.35
C ASN A 136 -21.74 10.92 6.69
N ALA A 137 -22.87 10.31 6.34
CA ALA A 137 -22.86 9.01 5.68
C ALA A 137 -22.27 9.11 4.26
N GLU A 138 -22.61 10.14 3.50
CA GLU A 138 -22.03 10.40 2.18
C GLU A 138 -20.52 10.65 2.25
N TYR A 139 -20.06 11.43 3.23
CA TYR A 139 -18.64 11.64 3.48
C TYR A 139 -17.90 10.30 3.73
N GLN A 140 -18.46 9.44 4.62
CA GLN A 140 -17.84 8.13 4.89
C GLN A 140 -17.83 7.21 3.67
N LEU A 141 -18.89 7.25 2.86
CA LEU A 141 -18.96 6.48 1.61
C LEU A 141 -17.92 6.96 0.60
N ASN A 142 -17.78 8.27 0.43
CA ASN A 142 -16.79 8.88 -0.47
C ASN A 142 -15.35 8.54 -0.03
N LEU A 143 -15.10 8.52 1.28
CA LEU A 143 -13.81 8.12 1.83
C LEU A 143 -13.47 6.66 1.47
N LEU A 144 -14.42 5.73 1.61
CA LEU A 144 -14.25 4.34 1.20
C LEU A 144 -14.01 4.21 -0.30
N LEU A 145 -14.82 4.86 -1.12
CA LEU A 145 -14.69 4.81 -2.58
C LEU A 145 -13.34 5.35 -3.05
N ASN A 146 -12.84 6.40 -2.43
CA ASN A 146 -11.52 6.96 -2.75
C ASN A 146 -10.39 6.03 -2.26
N TYR A 147 -10.55 5.37 -1.11
CA TYR A 147 -9.60 4.35 -0.66
C TYR A 147 -9.51 3.17 -1.64
N GLU A 148 -10.64 2.64 -2.10
CA GLU A 148 -10.67 1.55 -3.08
C GLU A 148 -10.02 1.95 -4.42
N ARG A 149 -10.20 3.20 -4.85
CA ARG A 149 -9.58 3.74 -6.06
C ARG A 149 -8.07 3.94 -5.95
N LEU A 150 -7.52 4.02 -4.72
CA LEU A 150 -6.06 4.09 -4.54
C LEU A 150 -5.33 2.85 -5.08
N SER A 151 -5.97 1.69 -5.11
CA SER A 151 -5.40 0.46 -5.66
C SER A 151 -5.26 0.47 -7.18
N ASP A 152 -6.01 1.33 -7.87
CA ASP A 152 -6.12 1.37 -9.34
C ASP A 152 -5.80 2.77 -9.93
N PHE A 153 -4.89 3.49 -9.26
CA PHE A 153 -4.53 4.88 -9.56
C PHE A 153 -4.22 5.18 -11.04
N ASN A 154 -3.70 4.19 -11.77
CA ASN A 154 -3.15 4.42 -13.11
C ASN A 154 -4.21 4.54 -14.24
N HIS A 155 -5.48 4.25 -13.97
CA HIS A 155 -6.48 4.13 -15.04
C HIS A 155 -7.43 5.33 -15.18
N ASP A 156 -7.48 6.24 -14.18
CA ASP A 156 -8.56 7.25 -14.10
C ASP A 156 -8.06 8.68 -13.82
N ILE A 157 -6.81 9.01 -14.22
CA ILE A 157 -6.21 10.30 -13.94
C ILE A 157 -6.33 11.22 -15.15
N GLU A 158 -6.92 12.39 -14.92
CA GLU A 158 -7.05 13.45 -15.91
C GLU A 158 -6.40 14.76 -15.42
N PHE A 159 -5.23 15.08 -15.94
CA PHE A 159 -4.60 16.37 -15.64
C PHE A 159 -5.28 17.49 -16.43
N VAL A 160 -5.89 18.41 -15.68
CA VAL A 160 -6.57 19.59 -16.22
C VAL A 160 -6.05 20.85 -15.55
N SER A 161 -6.11 21.98 -16.25
CA SER A 161 -5.80 23.29 -15.66
C SER A 161 -7.00 23.76 -14.82
N ILE A 162 -6.81 23.93 -13.53
CA ILE A 162 -7.82 24.38 -12.59
C ILE A 162 -7.42 25.68 -11.91
N ASP A 163 -8.40 26.49 -11.48
CA ASP A 163 -8.15 27.66 -10.65
C ASP A 163 -8.24 27.28 -9.18
N LEU A 164 -7.18 27.58 -8.42
CA LEU A 164 -7.07 27.20 -7.00
C LEU A 164 -8.15 27.88 -6.14
N LEU A 165 -8.40 29.18 -6.35
CA LEU A 165 -9.41 29.90 -5.56
C LEU A 165 -10.82 29.37 -5.85
N GLU A 166 -11.15 29.12 -7.11
CA GLU A 166 -12.45 28.57 -7.49
C GLU A 166 -12.66 27.18 -6.87
N LEU A 167 -11.61 26.35 -6.88
CA LEU A 167 -11.65 25.01 -6.27
C LEU A 167 -11.86 25.09 -4.76
N VAL A 168 -11.09 25.93 -4.04
CA VAL A 168 -11.25 26.12 -2.58
C VAL A 168 -12.66 26.58 -2.26
N GLN A 169 -13.17 27.58 -2.99
CA GLN A 169 -14.53 28.08 -2.78
C GLN A 169 -15.60 27.03 -3.07
N GLN A 170 -15.41 26.20 -4.08
CA GLN A 170 -16.31 25.09 -4.39
C GLN A 170 -16.38 24.12 -3.22
N ILE A 171 -15.25 23.67 -2.70
CA ILE A 171 -15.17 22.70 -1.60
C ILE A 171 -15.78 23.27 -0.32
N LEU A 172 -15.53 24.54 -0.01
CA LEU A 172 -16.13 25.19 1.15
C LEU A 172 -17.66 25.26 1.05
N ARG A 173 -18.22 25.54 -0.14
CA ARG A 173 -19.68 25.52 -0.35
C ARG A 173 -20.27 24.12 -0.20
N GLU A 174 -19.63 23.12 -0.77
CA GLU A 174 -20.08 21.71 -0.72
C GLU A 174 -20.07 21.15 0.71
N ASN A 175 -19.16 21.63 1.55
CA ASN A 175 -18.96 21.16 2.92
C ASN A 175 -19.43 22.19 3.98
N MET A 176 -20.28 23.16 3.62
CA MET A 176 -20.67 24.25 4.49
C MET A 176 -21.30 23.80 5.83
N THR A 177 -22.02 22.68 5.82
CA THR A 177 -22.67 22.12 7.02
C THR A 177 -21.67 21.87 8.15
N PHE A 178 -20.44 21.39 7.83
CA PHE A 178 -19.41 21.15 8.85
C PHE A 178 -18.90 22.41 9.54
N PHE A 179 -18.96 23.55 8.87
CA PHE A 179 -18.48 24.84 9.41
C PHE A 179 -19.58 25.59 10.14
N VAL A 180 -20.80 25.59 9.59
CA VAL A 180 -21.97 26.31 10.17
C VAL A 180 -22.39 25.74 11.52
N ASP A 181 -22.36 24.40 11.67
CA ASP A 181 -22.73 23.72 12.90
C ASP A 181 -21.93 24.19 14.14
N LYS A 182 -20.69 24.60 13.94
CA LYS A 182 -19.82 25.10 15.00
C LYS A 182 -19.64 26.61 14.96
N ASN A 183 -20.35 27.32 14.08
CA ASN A 183 -20.18 28.76 13.86
C ASN A 183 -18.70 29.14 13.63
N LEU A 184 -17.99 28.36 12.79
CA LEU A 184 -16.59 28.63 12.49
C LEU A 184 -16.45 29.83 11.54
N THR A 185 -15.47 30.69 11.79
CA THR A 185 -15.10 31.76 10.88
C THR A 185 -14.11 31.26 9.84
N LEU A 186 -14.41 31.47 8.56
CA LEU A 186 -13.51 31.09 7.45
C LEU A 186 -12.84 32.35 6.90
N ASP A 187 -11.52 32.39 6.95
CA ASP A 187 -10.69 33.45 6.36
C ASP A 187 -9.96 32.88 5.14
N VAL A 188 -10.27 33.37 3.94
CA VAL A 188 -9.75 32.84 2.66
C VAL A 188 -8.92 33.90 1.96
N ALA A 189 -7.61 33.76 2.05
CA ALA A 189 -6.60 34.62 1.40
C ALA A 189 -5.85 33.84 0.31
N VAL A 190 -6.57 33.30 -0.65
CA VAL A 190 -6.04 32.49 -1.77
C VAL A 190 -6.18 33.29 -3.07
N PRO A 191 -5.11 33.46 -3.84
CA PRO A 191 -5.17 34.14 -5.15
C PRO A 191 -5.71 33.22 -6.25
N HIS A 192 -6.12 33.82 -7.35
CA HIS A 192 -6.33 33.08 -8.62
C HIS A 192 -4.99 32.55 -9.13
N LYS A 193 -4.80 31.24 -9.04
CA LYS A 193 -3.62 30.52 -9.55
C LYS A 193 -4.05 29.30 -10.35
N LYS A 194 -3.44 29.12 -11.50
CA LYS A 194 -3.66 27.93 -12.33
C LYS A 194 -2.77 26.80 -11.85
N LEU A 195 -3.37 25.63 -11.68
CA LEU A 195 -2.69 24.38 -11.32
C LEU A 195 -2.97 23.34 -12.40
N LEU A 196 -1.95 22.65 -12.87
CA LEU A 196 -2.09 21.49 -13.75
C LEU A 196 -2.11 20.22 -12.88
N THR A 197 -3.31 19.72 -12.58
CA THR A 197 -3.48 18.59 -11.66
C THR A 197 -4.78 17.85 -11.97
N ASP A 198 -4.98 16.70 -11.31
CA ASP A 198 -6.28 16.02 -11.32
C ASP A 198 -7.25 16.72 -10.36
N LYS A 199 -8.35 17.28 -10.91
CA LYS A 199 -9.33 18.05 -10.14
C LYS A 199 -9.94 17.23 -9.02
N LYS A 200 -10.30 15.98 -9.27
CA LYS A 200 -10.97 15.11 -8.30
C LYS A 200 -10.07 14.80 -7.10
N TRP A 201 -8.82 14.44 -7.37
CA TRP A 201 -7.88 14.13 -6.31
C TRP A 201 -7.41 15.34 -5.53
N MET A 202 -7.24 16.49 -6.20
CA MET A 202 -6.95 17.75 -5.51
C MET A 202 -8.12 18.20 -4.64
N SER A 203 -9.37 18.05 -5.13
CA SER A 203 -10.57 18.29 -4.33
C SER A 203 -10.60 17.42 -3.07
N PHE A 204 -10.30 16.13 -3.22
CA PHE A 204 -10.24 15.20 -2.10
C PHE A 204 -9.21 15.61 -1.04
N ILE A 205 -7.99 15.99 -1.45
CA ILE A 205 -6.95 16.45 -0.50
C ILE A 205 -7.48 17.65 0.32
N LEU A 206 -8.00 18.66 -0.37
CA LEU A 206 -8.49 19.89 0.29
C LEU A 206 -9.68 19.61 1.20
N GLU A 207 -10.64 18.80 0.74
CA GLU A 207 -11.81 18.40 1.54
C GLU A 207 -11.38 17.70 2.84
N GLN A 208 -10.47 16.71 2.77
CA GLN A 208 -10.00 15.99 3.94
C GLN A 208 -9.33 16.92 4.96
N ILE A 209 -8.51 17.85 4.52
CA ILE A 209 -7.80 18.78 5.39
C ILE A 209 -8.81 19.76 6.03
N LEU A 210 -9.75 20.31 5.24
CA LEU A 210 -10.76 21.26 5.71
C LEU A 210 -11.76 20.61 6.69
N VAL A 211 -12.23 19.40 6.39
CA VAL A 211 -13.11 18.63 7.29
C VAL A 211 -12.39 18.30 8.60
N ASN A 212 -11.10 17.93 8.54
CA ASN A 212 -10.30 17.72 9.75
C ASN A 212 -10.15 19.02 10.57
N ALA A 213 -9.84 20.15 9.92
CA ALA A 213 -9.76 21.44 10.58
C ALA A 213 -11.08 21.79 11.30
N SER A 214 -12.24 21.60 10.63
CA SER A 214 -13.56 21.81 11.25
C SER A 214 -13.81 20.82 12.40
N LYS A 215 -13.49 19.54 12.21
CA LYS A 215 -13.74 18.49 13.20
C LYS A 215 -13.02 18.75 14.52
N TYR A 216 -11.78 19.18 14.47
CA TYR A 216 -10.93 19.37 15.63
C TYR A 216 -10.92 20.79 16.20
N SER A 217 -11.58 21.74 15.54
CA SER A 217 -11.83 23.08 16.08
C SER A 217 -12.97 23.09 17.09
N ALA A 218 -12.90 23.97 18.10
CA ALA A 218 -14.00 24.29 18.98
C ALA A 218 -14.98 25.26 18.31
N PRO A 219 -16.23 25.37 18.80
CA PRO A 219 -17.17 26.39 18.30
C PRO A 219 -16.59 27.82 18.35
N HIS A 220 -16.95 28.64 17.36
CA HIS A 220 -16.55 30.02 17.19
C HIS A 220 -15.07 30.29 16.92
N GLN A 221 -14.28 29.23 16.65
CA GLN A 221 -12.87 29.38 16.24
C GLN A 221 -12.75 29.74 14.76
N GLN A 222 -11.53 30.15 14.36
CA GLN A 222 -11.21 30.52 12.98
C GLN A 222 -10.46 29.39 12.26
N ILE A 223 -10.75 29.23 10.97
CA ILE A 223 -9.94 28.47 10.02
C ILE A 223 -9.44 29.44 8.96
N MET A 224 -8.13 29.55 8.84
CA MET A 224 -7.47 30.37 7.84
C MET A 224 -6.98 29.51 6.68
N ILE A 225 -7.26 29.93 5.45
CA ILE A 225 -6.81 29.30 4.22
C ILE A 225 -6.02 30.36 3.45
N GLY A 226 -4.71 30.19 3.38
CA GLY A 226 -3.83 31.17 2.76
C GLY A 226 -2.89 30.54 1.74
N TYR A 227 -2.29 31.39 0.93
CA TYR A 227 -1.33 31.00 -0.08
C TYR A 227 -0.13 31.95 -0.08
N ASP A 228 1.07 31.39 -0.01
CA ASP A 228 2.33 32.15 -0.03
C ASP A 228 3.41 31.37 -0.76
N ASP A 229 4.04 32.00 -1.75
CA ASP A 229 5.17 31.47 -2.53
C ASP A 229 5.01 30.02 -3.01
N GLY A 230 3.86 29.70 -3.60
CA GLY A 230 3.58 28.32 -4.12
C GLY A 230 3.07 27.34 -3.06
N VAL A 231 2.94 27.75 -1.81
CA VAL A 231 2.47 26.92 -0.71
C VAL A 231 1.07 27.34 -0.29
N LEU A 232 0.11 26.43 -0.45
CA LEU A 232 -1.22 26.58 0.15
C LEU A 232 -1.15 26.06 1.59
N PHE A 233 -1.66 26.87 2.55
CA PHE A 233 -1.75 26.42 3.93
C PHE A 233 -3.18 26.55 4.46
N ILE A 234 -3.53 25.60 5.34
CA ILE A 234 -4.80 25.57 6.06
C ILE A 234 -4.45 25.49 7.54
N GLN A 235 -4.88 26.49 8.30
CA GLN A 235 -4.60 26.63 9.72
C GLN A 235 -5.90 26.62 10.51
N ASP A 236 -5.96 25.80 11.55
CA ASP A 236 -7.02 25.80 12.56
C ASP A 236 -6.47 26.22 13.94
N GLU A 237 -7.37 26.67 14.82
CA GLU A 237 -7.09 26.99 16.23
C GLU A 237 -7.52 25.86 17.17
N GLY A 238 -7.70 24.64 16.65
CA GLY A 238 -8.26 23.49 17.35
C GLY A 238 -7.37 22.92 18.44
N ILE A 239 -7.70 21.70 18.84
CA ILE A 239 -7.03 20.99 19.95
C ILE A 239 -5.55 20.67 19.67
N GLY A 240 -5.10 20.74 18.41
CA GLY A 240 -3.75 20.38 18.01
C GLY A 240 -3.43 18.90 18.14
N ILE A 241 -2.19 18.55 17.80
CA ILE A 241 -1.67 17.17 17.76
C ILE A 241 -0.48 17.07 18.70
N SER A 242 -0.38 15.97 19.45
CA SER A 242 0.77 15.73 20.32
C SER A 242 2.04 15.44 19.49
N GLN A 243 3.21 15.78 20.03
CA GLN A 243 4.50 15.52 19.35
C GLN A 243 4.75 14.01 19.15
N SER A 244 4.18 13.15 20.00
CA SER A 244 4.27 11.70 19.87
C SER A 244 3.39 11.13 18.75
N ASP A 245 2.28 11.80 18.43
CA ASP A 245 1.33 11.38 17.40
C ASP A 245 1.68 11.94 16.02
N LEU A 246 2.33 13.12 15.96
CA LEU A 246 2.64 13.83 14.72
C LEU A 246 3.32 12.95 13.65
N PRO A 247 4.32 12.10 13.97
CA PRO A 247 4.94 11.22 12.99
C PRO A 247 4.01 10.14 12.42
N LYS A 248 2.90 9.85 13.12
CA LYS A 248 2.00 8.73 12.81
C LYS A 248 0.69 9.14 12.13
N ILE A 249 0.41 10.45 12.03
CA ILE A 249 -0.88 10.94 11.50
C ILE A 249 -1.19 10.50 10.08
N PHE A 250 -0.17 10.08 9.34
CA PHE A 250 -0.28 9.56 7.97
C PHE A 250 -0.28 8.03 7.90
N GLU A 251 -0.20 7.31 9.04
CA GLU A 251 -0.31 5.85 9.07
C GLU A 251 -1.78 5.42 8.90
N ALA A 252 -2.01 4.34 8.17
CA ALA A 252 -3.35 3.82 7.93
C ALA A 252 -4.06 3.45 9.25
N GLY A 253 -5.28 3.98 9.45
CA GLY A 253 -6.07 3.69 10.64
C GLY A 253 -5.60 4.39 11.93
N PHE A 254 -4.60 5.26 11.88
CA PHE A 254 -4.14 5.98 13.05
C PHE A 254 -5.10 7.12 13.44
N THR A 255 -5.61 7.10 14.66
CA THR A 255 -6.59 8.09 15.16
C THR A 255 -6.09 8.94 16.32
N GLY A 256 -4.91 8.68 16.86
CA GLY A 256 -4.36 9.36 18.04
C GLY A 256 -5.26 9.28 19.28
N GLU A 257 -4.86 9.91 20.38
CA GLU A 257 -5.69 9.98 21.58
C GLU A 257 -6.97 10.83 21.37
N ASN A 258 -6.85 11.86 20.57
CA ASN A 258 -7.94 12.78 20.28
C ASN A 258 -9.04 12.17 19.42
N GLY A 259 -8.67 11.36 18.42
CA GLY A 259 -9.62 10.66 17.57
C GLY A 259 -10.47 9.64 18.33
N ARG A 260 -9.85 8.92 19.28
CA ARG A 260 -10.55 7.97 20.16
C ARG A 260 -11.55 8.61 21.11
N LYS A 261 -11.26 9.83 21.61
CA LYS A 261 -12.15 10.58 22.51
C LYS A 261 -13.34 11.21 21.79
N HIS A 262 -13.20 11.58 20.54
CA HIS A 262 -14.26 12.25 19.77
C HIS A 262 -15.06 11.29 18.87
N GLY A 263 -14.78 10.00 18.89
CA GLY A 263 -15.68 8.91 18.51
C GLY A 263 -16.02 8.76 17.03
N ALA A 264 -15.37 9.47 16.10
CA ALA A 264 -15.71 9.37 14.67
C ALA A 264 -14.50 9.61 13.76
N ALA A 265 -13.43 8.78 13.90
CA ALA A 265 -12.25 8.91 13.08
C ALA A 265 -11.79 7.55 12.56
N THR A 266 -11.89 7.32 11.26
CA THR A 266 -11.35 6.11 10.61
C THR A 266 -9.82 6.08 10.59
N GLY A 267 -9.16 7.24 10.80
CA GLY A 267 -7.71 7.39 10.63
C GLY A 267 -7.23 7.20 9.18
N MET A 268 -8.14 7.19 8.21
CA MET A 268 -7.80 6.96 6.81
C MET A 268 -7.67 8.24 5.98
N GLY A 269 -8.34 9.32 6.40
CA GLY A 269 -8.36 10.57 5.63
C GLY A 269 -6.96 11.10 5.32
N LEU A 270 -6.11 11.29 6.34
CA LEU A 270 -4.74 11.79 6.15
C LEU A 270 -3.82 10.74 5.48
N TYR A 271 -4.04 9.45 5.72
CA TYR A 271 -3.33 8.39 4.98
C TYR A 271 -3.57 8.50 3.47
N ILE A 272 -4.85 8.64 3.05
CA ILE A 272 -5.20 8.80 1.64
C ILE A 272 -4.62 10.12 1.11
N VAL A 273 -4.73 11.23 1.87
CA VAL A 273 -4.10 12.51 1.51
C VAL A 273 -2.63 12.33 1.20
N LYS A 274 -1.87 11.64 2.06
CA LYS A 274 -0.43 11.41 1.84
C LYS A 274 -0.16 10.63 0.55
N ARG A 275 -0.90 9.54 0.33
CA ARG A 275 -0.74 8.69 -0.86
C ARG A 275 -1.07 9.43 -2.16
N VAL A 276 -2.17 10.20 -2.16
CA VAL A 276 -2.59 11.01 -3.30
C VAL A 276 -1.60 12.13 -3.58
N SER A 277 -1.14 12.82 -2.54
CA SER A 277 -0.19 13.92 -2.65
C SER A 277 1.15 13.47 -3.22
N GLU A 278 1.68 12.33 -2.79
CA GLU A 278 2.89 11.72 -3.36
C GLU A 278 2.73 11.45 -4.85
N PHE A 279 1.56 10.96 -5.24
CA PHE A 279 1.25 10.70 -6.65
C PHE A 279 1.16 11.98 -7.47
N LEU A 280 0.46 13.01 -6.97
CA LEU A 280 0.34 14.32 -7.61
C LEU A 280 1.62 15.17 -7.50
N LYS A 281 2.68 14.66 -6.84
CA LYS A 281 3.95 15.35 -6.58
C LYS A 281 3.77 16.62 -5.72
N ILE A 282 2.83 16.57 -4.78
CA ILE A 282 2.57 17.62 -3.79
C ILE A 282 3.24 17.20 -2.48
N ASP A 283 4.15 18.02 -1.97
CA ASP A 283 4.73 17.76 -0.66
C ASP A 283 3.78 18.30 0.44
N VAL A 284 3.42 17.43 1.40
CA VAL A 284 2.51 17.74 2.51
C VAL A 284 3.30 17.80 3.80
N ALA A 285 3.23 18.94 4.50
CA ALA A 285 3.81 19.15 5.82
C ALA A 285 2.73 19.53 6.84
N VAL A 286 2.87 19.05 8.06
CA VAL A 286 1.96 19.36 9.17
C VAL A 286 2.76 19.85 10.36
N ASP A 287 2.44 21.05 10.83
CA ASP A 287 2.94 21.61 12.07
C ASP A 287 1.79 21.75 13.07
N SER A 288 1.97 21.21 14.25
CA SER A 288 0.93 21.25 15.27
C SER A 288 1.53 21.23 16.68
N LYS A 289 0.81 21.87 17.59
CA LYS A 289 1.10 21.82 19.02
C LYS A 289 -0.19 21.63 19.77
N LEU A 290 -0.18 20.72 20.73
CA LEU A 290 -1.34 20.43 21.56
C LEU A 290 -1.87 21.73 22.23
N GLY A 291 -3.15 22.02 22.05
CA GLY A 291 -3.82 23.22 22.55
C GLY A 291 -3.57 24.52 21.75
N ALA A 292 -2.84 24.45 20.62
CA ALA A 292 -2.51 25.64 19.82
C ALA A 292 -2.93 25.51 18.34
N GLY A 293 -3.64 24.43 17.98
CA GLY A 293 -4.12 24.20 16.61
C GLY A 293 -3.14 23.48 15.71
N THR A 294 -3.47 23.42 14.43
CA THR A 294 -2.72 22.73 13.40
C THR A 294 -2.58 23.57 12.14
N VAL A 295 -1.43 23.49 11.48
CA VAL A 295 -1.17 24.07 10.17
C VAL A 295 -0.79 22.96 9.22
N VAL A 296 -1.57 22.76 8.17
CA VAL A 296 -1.25 21.85 7.07
C VAL A 296 -0.77 22.67 5.88
N ARG A 297 0.38 22.34 5.33
CA ARG A 297 0.98 23.00 4.15
C ARG A 297 1.06 22.03 2.98
N LEU A 298 0.66 22.51 1.82
CA LEU A 298 0.73 21.83 0.53
C LEU A 298 1.65 22.62 -0.40
N ASP A 299 2.81 22.07 -0.73
CA ASP A 299 3.70 22.68 -1.73
C ASP A 299 3.20 22.35 -3.14
N LEU A 300 2.70 23.38 -3.83
CA LEU A 300 2.10 23.28 -5.15
C LEU A 300 3.06 23.69 -6.28
N ASN A 301 4.32 24.04 -5.97
CA ASN A 301 5.26 24.59 -6.95
C ASN A 301 5.48 23.68 -8.16
N ARG A 302 5.40 22.35 -7.98
CA ARG A 302 5.61 21.36 -9.06
C ARG A 302 4.42 21.20 -9.99
N ILE A 303 3.26 21.71 -9.62
CA ILE A 303 1.99 21.59 -10.35
C ILE A 303 1.42 22.94 -10.77
N LEU A 304 2.15 24.05 -10.55
CA LEU A 304 1.79 25.35 -11.07
C LEU A 304 1.78 25.29 -12.59
N ASP A 305 0.66 25.74 -13.18
CA ASP A 305 0.53 25.93 -14.63
C ASP A 305 1.08 27.34 -14.94
N LEU A 306 2.24 27.38 -15.64
CA LEU A 306 3.01 28.60 -15.92
C LEU A 306 2.41 29.39 -17.07
#